data_21ebcd402b848166a047e6516ca00e6d
#
_entry.id   21ebcd402b848166a047e6516ca00e6d
#
_cell.length_a   1.000
_cell.length_b   1.000
_cell.length_c   1.000
_cell.angle_alpha   90.00
_cell.angle_beta   90.00
_cell.angle_gamma   90.00
#
_symmetry.space_group_name_H-M   'P 1'
#
loop_
_entity.id
_entity.type
_entity.pdbx_description
1 polymer ?
#
loop_
_entity_poly.entity_id
_entity_poly.type
_entity_poly.pdbx_seq_one_letter_code
_entity_poly.pdbx_strand_id
1 'polypeptide(L)'
;MLALFLVPLLFSGAFAEQIPDYYKPYAPIYFDRDIYSWTDKVRITIAAPAWNANQYGIDSIGDDFDHPIKISTSSASLNQYKLTETSPNSGVFTGEIILSGFAHDADGDGDDDTTPRTSGSGPTGGFLETDRDDGLTISFEFADGVVLTESAQIQWNIAEAEFSNPNYLENDQVLIQVIDPDMNLNPETLDDVQIDVSSDSDSAGIKVIATETDDESGIFEATIILTQSDDSSGNRLRALDGDTITAIYKDRTLPAPNSIRDDLDIIAKSQVGSGSPGASKIAIDEIYLADSQGKQIQNPKQNQQFQIITHIQNLESHKQDFTNIIQITDQNGAVVSLSWIVGNLNAGQNFEISQSWTPKHKGQYTVEAFVWKSLDDASPLAQAQVQTVTIQ
;
A
#
# COMPACT_ATOMS: atom_id res chain seq x y z
N MET A 1 40.52 6.14 -15.59
CA MET A 1 39.08 6.08 -15.27
C MET A 1 38.95 5.08 -14.13
N LEU A 2 38.90 5.61 -12.89
CA LEU A 2 38.96 4.80 -11.67
C LEU A 2 37.54 4.70 -11.16
N ALA A 3 36.94 3.51 -11.19
CA ALA A 3 35.60 3.26 -10.63
C ALA A 3 35.76 3.05 -9.12
N LEU A 4 35.16 3.95 -8.35
CA LEU A 4 35.07 3.87 -6.88
C LEU A 4 33.89 2.99 -6.53
N PHE A 5 34.11 1.76 -6.10
CA PHE A 5 33.10 0.91 -5.51
C PHE A 5 32.82 1.36 -4.06
N LEU A 6 31.66 1.93 -3.82
CA LEU A 6 31.17 2.19 -2.46
C LEU A 6 30.65 0.85 -1.89
N VAL A 7 31.38 0.28 -0.94
CA VAL A 7 30.93 -0.86 -0.15
C VAL A 7 30.06 -0.31 0.99
N PRO A 8 28.79 -0.74 1.15
CA PRO A 8 28.01 -0.36 2.31
C PRO A 8 28.61 -1.03 3.55
N LEU A 9 29.05 -0.23 4.50
CA LEU A 9 29.39 -0.68 5.84
C LEU A 9 28.10 -1.12 6.54
N LEU A 10 27.89 -2.43 6.63
CA LEU A 10 26.96 -3.02 7.56
C LEU A 10 27.49 -2.77 8.97
N PHE A 11 26.86 -1.87 9.72
CA PHE A 11 27.07 -1.78 11.15
C PHE A 11 26.44 -3.02 11.79
N SER A 12 27.23 -4.06 12.01
CA SER A 12 26.92 -5.06 13.01
C SER A 12 27.05 -4.38 14.37
N GLY A 13 25.92 -4.02 14.98
CA GLY A 13 25.89 -3.60 16.37
C GLY A 13 26.44 -4.76 17.20
N ALA A 14 27.66 -4.61 17.72
CA ALA A 14 28.16 -5.49 18.76
C ALA A 14 27.30 -5.23 20.00
N PHE A 15 26.39 -6.14 20.31
CA PHE A 15 25.77 -6.18 21.63
C PHE A 15 26.90 -6.41 22.64
N ALA A 16 27.19 -5.42 23.47
CA ALA A 16 28.09 -5.62 24.57
C ALA A 16 27.43 -6.66 25.51
N GLU A 17 28.12 -7.78 25.74
CA GLU A 17 27.75 -8.76 26.76
C GLU A 17 27.63 -8.01 28.10
N GLN A 18 26.40 -7.65 28.48
CA GLN A 18 26.14 -7.13 29.80
C GLN A 18 25.93 -8.31 30.72
N ILE A 19 26.88 -8.53 31.66
CA ILE A 19 26.74 -9.53 32.71
C ILE A 19 25.41 -9.28 33.45
N PRO A 20 24.48 -10.25 33.51
CA PRO A 20 23.20 -10.05 34.13
C PRO A 20 23.38 -9.63 35.61
N ASP A 21 22.90 -8.46 35.95
CA ASP A 21 22.77 -8.05 37.32
C ASP A 21 21.50 -8.74 37.89
N TYR A 22 21.65 -9.73 38.67
CA TYR A 22 20.54 -10.49 39.29
C TYR A 22 19.59 -9.61 40.10
N TYR A 23 19.98 -8.39 40.45
CA TYR A 23 19.11 -7.38 41.07
C TYR A 23 18.38 -6.52 40.04
N LYS A 24 18.74 -6.63 38.76
CA LYS A 24 18.08 -5.97 37.61
C LYS A 24 17.89 -7.02 36.53
N PRO A 25 16.77 -7.70 36.49
CA PRO A 25 16.51 -8.76 35.53
C PRO A 25 16.67 -8.19 34.11
N TYR A 26 17.51 -8.85 33.31
CA TYR A 26 17.73 -8.50 31.91
C TYR A 26 17.27 -9.68 31.07
N ALA A 27 16.07 -9.58 30.58
CA ALA A 27 15.52 -10.50 29.59
C ALA A 27 14.56 -9.71 28.65
N PRO A 28 15.09 -8.85 27.80
CA PRO A 28 14.25 -8.09 26.88
C PRO A 28 13.46 -9.05 26.00
N ILE A 29 12.19 -8.72 25.86
CA ILE A 29 11.22 -9.43 25.03
C ILE A 29 11.03 -8.61 23.77
N TYR A 30 10.93 -9.28 22.63
CA TYR A 30 10.69 -8.66 21.32
C TYR A 30 9.63 -9.44 20.56
N PHE A 31 8.71 -8.71 19.97
CA PHE A 31 7.90 -9.18 18.87
C PHE A 31 8.60 -8.81 17.55
N ASP A 32 8.36 -9.56 16.48
CA ASP A 32 8.90 -9.25 15.16
C ASP A 32 8.21 -8.04 14.49
N ARG A 33 6.99 -7.68 14.97
CA ARG A 33 6.22 -6.49 14.55
C ARG A 33 5.57 -5.82 15.75
N ASP A 34 5.27 -4.52 15.65
CA ASP A 34 4.52 -3.74 16.65
C ASP A 34 3.00 -3.82 16.43
N ILE A 35 2.59 -4.16 15.20
CA ILE A 35 1.19 -4.26 14.77
C ILE A 35 1.02 -5.53 13.96
N TYR A 36 -0.06 -6.25 14.24
CA TYR A 36 -0.46 -7.48 13.58
C TYR A 36 -1.88 -7.38 13.06
N SER A 37 -2.17 -8.13 12.00
CA SER A 37 -3.54 -8.49 11.65
C SER A 37 -4.05 -9.62 12.56
N TRP A 38 -5.33 -9.87 12.52
CA TRP A 38 -6.07 -10.76 13.42
C TRP A 38 -5.79 -12.27 13.23
N THR A 39 -5.10 -12.62 12.14
CA THR A 39 -4.73 -13.99 11.74
C THR A 39 -3.24 -14.19 11.55
N ASP A 40 -2.45 -13.15 11.80
CA ASP A 40 -1.00 -13.16 11.61
C ASP A 40 -0.26 -14.19 12.44
N LYS A 41 0.87 -14.62 11.93
CA LYS A 41 1.90 -15.34 12.70
C LYS A 41 2.77 -14.35 13.47
N VAL A 42 2.84 -14.53 14.76
CA VAL A 42 3.63 -13.72 15.70
C VAL A 42 4.88 -14.48 16.11
N ARG A 43 6.03 -13.87 15.86
CA ARG A 43 7.33 -14.41 16.28
C ARG A 43 7.83 -13.68 17.52
N ILE A 44 8.19 -14.45 18.53
CA ILE A 44 8.59 -13.96 19.85
C ILE A 44 10.05 -14.30 20.08
N THR A 45 10.81 -13.33 20.56
CA THR A 45 12.22 -13.51 20.94
C THR A 45 12.44 -12.95 22.34
N ILE A 46 13.06 -13.75 23.22
CA ILE A 46 13.50 -13.32 24.55
C ILE A 46 15.00 -13.55 24.68
N ALA A 47 15.75 -12.47 24.92
CA ALA A 47 17.18 -12.56 25.20
C ALA A 47 17.40 -12.73 26.73
N ALA A 48 17.51 -13.95 27.19
CA ALA A 48 17.64 -14.30 28.62
C ALA A 48 18.90 -15.13 28.88
N PRO A 49 20.12 -14.58 28.80
CA PRO A 49 21.36 -15.33 28.96
C PRO A 49 21.48 -16.03 30.35
N ALA A 50 20.81 -15.49 31.37
CA ALA A 50 20.79 -16.10 32.71
C ALA A 50 20.04 -17.45 32.76
N TRP A 51 19.19 -17.72 31.76
CA TRP A 51 18.41 -18.95 31.61
C TRP A 51 19.07 -20.00 30.71
N ASN A 52 20.25 -19.70 30.16
CA ASN A 52 21.07 -20.70 29.48
C ASN A 52 21.74 -21.60 30.55
N ALA A 53 21.12 -22.74 30.83
CA ALA A 53 21.57 -23.68 31.84
C ALA A 53 22.57 -24.72 31.30
N ASN A 54 22.48 -25.04 29.99
CA ASN A 54 23.30 -26.07 29.37
C ASN A 54 23.98 -25.56 28.10
N GLN A 55 25.19 -25.08 28.20
CA GLN A 55 25.97 -24.56 27.04
C GLN A 55 26.20 -25.57 25.90
N TYR A 56 25.84 -26.83 26.02
CA TYR A 56 26.00 -27.89 25.01
C TYR A 56 24.69 -28.44 24.48
N GLY A 57 23.57 -27.98 24.97
CA GLY A 57 22.23 -28.41 24.57
C GLY A 57 21.30 -27.23 24.39
N ILE A 58 20.17 -27.46 23.74
CA ILE A 58 19.11 -26.47 23.60
C ILE A 58 18.32 -26.41 24.91
N ASP A 59 18.26 -25.24 25.51
CA ASP A 59 17.44 -24.98 26.67
C ASP A 59 16.03 -24.50 26.31
N SER A 60 15.12 -24.52 27.26
CA SER A 60 13.76 -23.96 27.12
C SER A 60 13.39 -23.12 28.34
N ILE A 61 12.48 -22.18 28.13
CA ILE A 61 11.89 -21.33 29.16
C ILE A 61 10.38 -21.28 29.02
N GLY A 62 9.67 -20.93 30.09
CA GLY A 62 8.27 -20.58 30.08
C GLY A 62 7.28 -21.71 30.29
N ASP A 63 7.68 -22.96 30.19
CA ASP A 63 6.88 -24.16 30.46
C ASP A 63 6.93 -24.59 31.95
N ASP A 64 7.69 -23.88 32.75
CA ASP A 64 7.76 -24.08 34.19
C ASP A 64 6.60 -23.40 34.94
N PHE A 65 6.11 -24.03 36.00
CA PHE A 65 5.04 -23.47 36.84
C PHE A 65 5.49 -22.24 37.63
N ASP A 66 6.73 -22.21 38.07
CA ASP A 66 7.27 -21.14 38.91
C ASP A 66 7.74 -19.94 38.07
N HIS A 67 8.07 -20.17 36.78
CA HIS A 67 8.58 -19.15 35.84
C HIS A 67 7.84 -19.19 34.48
N PRO A 68 6.51 -19.04 34.47
CA PRO A 68 5.73 -19.21 33.29
C PRO A 68 5.92 -18.03 32.29
N ILE A 69 5.85 -18.36 31.01
CA ILE A 69 5.53 -17.40 29.98
C ILE A 69 4.03 -17.47 29.70
N LYS A 70 3.38 -16.32 29.76
CA LYS A 70 1.98 -16.15 29.39
C LYS A 70 1.87 -15.23 28.20
N ILE A 71 1.12 -15.64 27.16
CA ILE A 71 0.77 -14.84 26.01
C ILE A 71 -0.74 -14.64 26.03
N SER A 72 -1.22 -13.41 25.92
CA SER A 72 -2.63 -13.11 26.12
C SER A 72 -3.13 -11.96 25.25
N THR A 73 -4.38 -12.08 24.84
CA THR A 73 -5.24 -11.03 24.29
C THR A 73 -6.27 -10.62 25.35
N SER A 74 -7.21 -9.76 25.01
CA SER A 74 -8.29 -9.37 25.94
C SER A 74 -9.22 -10.54 26.27
N SER A 75 -9.41 -11.49 25.34
CA SER A 75 -10.38 -12.59 25.44
C SER A 75 -9.76 -13.94 25.82
N ALA A 76 -8.47 -14.15 25.55
CA ALA A 76 -7.84 -15.47 25.62
C ALA A 76 -6.42 -15.42 26.16
N SER A 77 -5.89 -16.59 26.60
CA SER A 77 -4.48 -16.68 27.01
C SER A 77 -3.91 -18.10 26.86
N LEU A 78 -2.65 -18.15 26.42
CA LEU A 78 -1.78 -19.32 26.51
C LEU A 78 -0.93 -19.18 27.77
N ASN A 79 -1.00 -20.15 28.67
CA ASN A 79 -0.23 -20.16 29.93
C ASN A 79 0.85 -21.23 29.86
N GLN A 80 1.99 -20.95 30.49
CA GLN A 80 3.14 -21.84 30.44
C GLN A 80 3.58 -22.16 29.01
N TYR A 81 3.67 -21.10 28.18
CA TYR A 81 4.06 -21.24 26.77
C TYR A 81 5.58 -21.38 26.65
N LYS A 82 6.00 -22.48 26.08
CA LYS A 82 7.42 -22.83 25.95
C LYS A 82 8.08 -22.06 24.82
N LEU A 83 9.22 -21.44 25.09
CA LEU A 83 10.17 -20.98 24.10
C LEU A 83 11.44 -21.82 24.18
N THR A 84 12.10 -22.01 23.02
CA THR A 84 13.34 -22.79 22.92
C THR A 84 14.51 -21.94 22.46
N GLU A 85 15.67 -22.25 22.95
CA GLU A 85 16.92 -21.59 22.59
C GLU A 85 17.25 -21.77 21.11
N THR A 86 17.73 -20.72 20.45
CA THR A 86 18.04 -20.72 18.99
C THR A 86 19.25 -21.58 18.64
N SER A 87 20.21 -21.72 19.58
CA SER A 87 21.37 -22.61 19.49
C SER A 87 21.96 -22.86 20.87
N PRO A 88 22.69 -23.96 21.09
CA PRO A 88 23.37 -24.17 22.35
C PRO A 88 24.19 -22.95 22.76
N ASN A 89 24.04 -22.50 23.98
CA ASN A 89 24.75 -21.38 24.60
C ASN A 89 24.48 -20.01 23.93
N SER A 90 23.32 -19.82 23.29
CA SER A 90 22.93 -18.50 22.75
C SER A 90 22.30 -17.60 23.81
N GLY A 91 21.59 -18.16 24.76
CA GLY A 91 20.77 -17.41 25.71
C GLY A 91 19.63 -16.63 25.04
N VAL A 92 19.30 -16.96 23.79
CA VAL A 92 18.23 -16.35 23.04
C VAL A 92 17.16 -17.40 22.74
N PHE A 93 15.97 -17.16 23.25
CA PHE A 93 14.84 -18.09 23.17
C PHE A 93 13.80 -17.56 22.20
N THR A 94 13.27 -18.44 21.36
CA THR A 94 12.25 -18.08 20.37
C THR A 94 11.06 -19.04 20.45
N GLY A 95 9.93 -18.49 20.04
CA GLY A 95 8.69 -19.22 19.81
C GLY A 95 7.78 -18.45 18.89
N GLU A 96 6.73 -19.08 18.42
CA GLU A 96 5.75 -18.48 17.55
C GLU A 96 4.33 -18.91 17.90
N ILE A 97 3.38 -18.04 17.65
CA ILE A 97 1.94 -18.33 17.74
C ILE A 97 1.27 -17.82 16.46
N ILE A 98 0.11 -18.40 16.15
CA ILE A 98 -0.80 -17.91 15.11
C ILE A 98 -2.00 -17.28 15.82
N LEU A 99 -2.32 -16.03 15.47
CA LEU A 99 -3.57 -15.41 15.84
C LEU A 99 -4.70 -16.07 15.04
N SER A 100 -5.79 -16.45 15.69
CA SER A 100 -6.85 -17.23 15.05
C SER A 100 -8.14 -16.46 14.81
N GLY A 101 -8.10 -15.16 15.04
CA GLY A 101 -9.22 -14.27 14.83
C GLY A 101 -10.44 -14.59 15.67
N PHE A 102 -11.57 -14.12 15.24
CA PHE A 102 -12.91 -14.45 15.72
C PHE A 102 -13.77 -14.94 14.54
N ALA A 103 -14.94 -15.52 14.78
CA ALA A 103 -15.84 -16.00 13.72
C ALA A 103 -16.34 -14.80 12.86
N HIS A 104 -15.95 -14.75 11.60
CA HIS A 104 -16.28 -13.68 10.66
C HIS A 104 -16.19 -14.16 9.22
N ASP A 105 -17.15 -13.72 8.40
CA ASP A 105 -17.24 -13.90 6.96
C ASP A 105 -16.48 -12.75 6.27
N ALA A 106 -15.21 -12.95 6.00
CA ALA A 106 -14.32 -11.93 5.44
C ALA A 106 -14.39 -11.86 3.92
N ASP A 107 -14.72 -12.96 3.22
CA ASP A 107 -14.85 -12.98 1.75
C ASP A 107 -16.29 -12.71 1.28
N GLY A 108 -17.28 -12.86 2.15
CA GLY A 108 -18.69 -12.56 1.90
C GLY A 108 -19.46 -13.67 1.22
N ASP A 109 -19.05 -14.91 1.39
CA ASP A 109 -19.72 -16.09 0.85
C ASP A 109 -20.85 -16.61 1.75
N GLY A 110 -20.90 -16.14 3.01
CA GLY A 110 -21.91 -16.46 4.01
C GLY A 110 -21.48 -17.50 5.03
N ASP A 111 -20.28 -18.03 4.93
CA ASP A 111 -19.64 -18.89 5.92
C ASP A 111 -18.54 -18.11 6.67
N ASP A 112 -18.17 -18.53 7.88
CA ASP A 112 -17.08 -17.89 8.62
C ASP A 112 -15.72 -18.44 8.11
N ASP A 113 -14.82 -17.54 7.69
CA ASP A 113 -13.49 -17.86 7.16
C ASP A 113 -12.47 -18.24 8.24
N THR A 114 -12.71 -17.82 9.48
CA THR A 114 -11.80 -18.07 10.60
C THR A 114 -12.40 -19.04 11.60
N THR A 115 -11.53 -19.83 12.22
CA THR A 115 -11.92 -20.75 13.31
C THR A 115 -11.21 -20.33 14.60
N PRO A 116 -11.84 -19.47 15.42
CA PRO A 116 -11.25 -18.98 16.66
C PRO A 116 -10.92 -20.14 17.59
N ARG A 117 -9.69 -20.15 18.10
CA ARG A 117 -9.20 -21.17 19.01
C ARG A 117 -8.03 -20.68 19.84
N THR A 118 -7.94 -21.19 21.07
CA THR A 118 -6.78 -20.98 21.92
C THR A 118 -6.26 -22.34 22.36
N SER A 119 -5.07 -22.70 21.86
CA SER A 119 -4.46 -24.00 22.14
C SER A 119 -2.95 -23.98 21.84
N GLY A 120 -2.23 -24.95 22.38
CA GLY A 120 -0.79 -25.10 22.17
C GLY A 120 0.02 -24.73 23.40
N SER A 121 1.23 -25.26 23.46
CA SER A 121 2.16 -25.07 24.58
C SER A 121 3.57 -24.67 24.13
N GLY A 122 3.74 -24.29 22.84
CA GLY A 122 5.01 -23.86 22.24
C GLY A 122 5.97 -25.00 21.87
N PRO A 123 7.11 -24.70 21.27
CA PRO A 123 7.52 -23.36 20.84
C PRO A 123 6.85 -22.91 19.53
N THR A 124 6.22 -23.84 18.80
CA THR A 124 5.50 -23.62 17.53
C THR A 124 4.11 -24.24 17.61
N GLY A 125 3.22 -23.86 16.73
CA GLY A 125 1.86 -24.43 16.65
C GLY A 125 0.96 -24.00 17.81
N GLY A 126 1.23 -22.87 18.46
CA GLY A 126 0.30 -22.19 19.34
C GLY A 126 -0.73 -21.39 18.56
N PHE A 127 -1.99 -21.41 19.01
CA PHE A 127 -3.07 -20.61 18.48
C PHE A 127 -3.66 -19.76 19.58
N LEU A 128 -3.94 -18.50 19.28
CA LEU A 128 -4.50 -17.56 20.25
C LEU A 128 -5.65 -16.79 19.61
N GLU A 129 -6.83 -16.93 20.19
CA GLU A 129 -8.02 -16.17 19.78
C GLU A 129 -7.83 -14.68 20.06
N THR A 130 -8.32 -13.82 19.16
CA THR A 130 -8.22 -12.38 19.23
C THR A 130 -9.43 -11.69 18.63
N ASP A 131 -9.68 -10.47 19.08
CA ASP A 131 -10.67 -9.56 18.49
C ASP A 131 -10.01 -8.61 17.46
N ARG A 132 -10.83 -7.86 16.73
CA ARG A 132 -10.41 -6.95 15.65
C ARG A 132 -9.43 -5.87 16.11
N ASP A 133 -9.74 -5.21 17.22
CA ASP A 133 -8.95 -4.12 17.79
C ASP A 133 -8.53 -4.53 19.20
N ASP A 134 -7.47 -5.31 19.30
CA ASP A 134 -7.04 -5.94 20.55
C ASP A 134 -5.58 -5.62 20.85
N GLY A 135 -5.16 -5.97 22.04
CA GLY A 135 -3.77 -5.92 22.48
C GLY A 135 -3.20 -7.32 22.70
N LEU A 136 -2.08 -7.59 22.08
CA LEU A 136 -1.29 -8.78 22.36
C LEU A 136 -0.26 -8.46 23.43
N THR A 137 -0.23 -9.25 24.51
CA THR A 137 0.73 -9.08 25.59
C THR A 137 1.41 -10.41 25.92
N ILE A 138 2.73 -10.37 26.00
CA ILE A 138 3.53 -11.46 26.57
C ILE A 138 4.05 -11.04 27.95
N SER A 139 4.05 -11.96 28.90
CA SER A 139 4.69 -11.81 30.19
C SER A 139 5.57 -13.02 30.51
N PHE A 140 6.73 -12.76 31.06
CA PHE A 140 7.67 -13.78 31.54
C PHE A 140 7.97 -13.55 33.00
N GLU A 141 7.66 -14.50 33.87
CA GLU A 141 8.10 -14.49 35.28
C GLU A 141 9.56 -14.88 35.31
N PHE A 142 10.44 -13.89 35.21
CA PHE A 142 11.88 -14.05 35.11
C PHE A 142 12.49 -14.63 36.41
N ALA A 143 11.95 -14.23 37.55
CA ALA A 143 12.32 -14.66 38.88
C ALA A 143 11.13 -14.44 39.82
N ASP A 144 11.16 -15.02 41.04
CA ASP A 144 10.08 -14.88 42.01
C ASP A 144 9.60 -13.44 42.18
N GLY A 145 8.38 -13.16 41.74
CA GLY A 145 7.76 -11.83 41.79
C GLY A 145 8.34 -10.79 40.85
N VAL A 146 9.16 -11.18 39.87
CA VAL A 146 9.70 -10.30 38.83
C VAL A 146 9.13 -10.70 37.48
N VAL A 147 8.18 -9.94 37.00
CA VAL A 147 7.52 -10.16 35.68
C VAL A 147 7.97 -9.12 34.69
N LEU A 148 8.46 -9.59 33.54
CA LEU A 148 8.80 -8.79 32.38
C LEU A 148 7.66 -8.88 31.37
N THR A 149 7.35 -7.79 30.69
CA THR A 149 6.24 -7.72 29.74
C THR A 149 6.62 -6.98 28.49
N GLU A 150 6.02 -7.38 27.36
CA GLU A 150 6.01 -6.66 26.08
C GLU A 150 4.62 -6.72 25.48
N SER A 151 4.26 -5.74 24.64
CA SER A 151 2.92 -5.66 24.05
C SER A 151 2.99 -5.18 22.60
N ALA A 152 2.09 -5.70 21.79
CA ALA A 152 1.84 -5.28 20.41
C ALA A 152 0.35 -5.01 20.21
N GLN A 153 0.00 -4.38 19.08
CA GLN A 153 -1.39 -4.10 18.73
C GLN A 153 -1.89 -5.10 17.68
N ILE A 154 -3.17 -5.41 17.74
CA ILE A 154 -3.89 -6.16 16.72
C ILE A 154 -4.94 -5.23 16.16
N GLN A 155 -4.96 -5.04 14.85
CA GLN A 155 -5.93 -4.18 14.19
C GLN A 155 -6.21 -4.65 12.77
N TRP A 156 -7.41 -4.33 12.29
CA TRP A 156 -7.74 -4.42 10.87
C TRP A 156 -7.24 -3.18 10.13
N ASN A 157 -7.04 -3.33 8.83
CA ASN A 157 -6.53 -2.30 7.93
C ASN A 157 -7.62 -1.95 6.90
N ILE A 158 -7.39 -0.91 6.11
CA ILE A 158 -8.15 -0.65 4.90
C ILE A 158 -7.30 -1.16 3.74
N ALA A 159 -7.87 -2.02 2.92
CA ALA A 159 -7.17 -2.57 1.76
C ALA A 159 -6.81 -1.50 0.73
N GLU A 160 -5.84 -1.82 -0.11
CA GLU A 160 -5.46 -1.03 -1.29
C GLU A 160 -5.56 -1.91 -2.55
N ALA A 161 -5.89 -1.30 -3.68
CA ALA A 161 -5.89 -1.99 -4.98
C ALA A 161 -5.24 -1.13 -6.05
N GLU A 162 -4.44 -1.75 -6.92
CA GLU A 162 -3.78 -1.04 -8.00
C GLU A 162 -3.59 -1.90 -9.25
N PHE A 163 -3.43 -1.22 -10.39
CA PHE A 163 -2.93 -1.81 -11.62
C PHE A 163 -1.43 -1.56 -11.73
N SER A 164 -0.67 -2.55 -12.19
CA SER A 164 0.80 -2.41 -12.33
C SER A 164 1.21 -1.33 -13.36
N ASN A 165 0.33 -0.97 -14.28
CA ASN A 165 0.58 0.09 -15.25
C ASN A 165 -0.63 1.03 -15.38
N PRO A 166 -0.40 2.31 -15.65
CA PRO A 166 -1.47 3.28 -15.87
C PRO A 166 -2.17 3.11 -17.22
N ASN A 167 -1.57 2.37 -18.18
CA ASN A 167 -2.10 2.14 -19.52
C ASN A 167 -1.72 0.75 -20.02
N TYR A 168 -2.62 0.15 -20.80
CA TYR A 168 -2.43 -1.16 -21.43
C TYR A 168 -2.88 -1.14 -22.89
N LEU A 169 -2.34 -2.04 -23.70
CA LEU A 169 -2.74 -2.25 -25.09
C LEU A 169 -3.61 -3.51 -25.23
N GLU A 170 -4.22 -3.66 -26.41
CA GLU A 170 -4.89 -4.91 -26.76
C GLU A 170 -3.94 -6.11 -26.63
N ASN A 171 -4.46 -7.19 -26.07
CA ASN A 171 -3.74 -8.44 -25.75
C ASN A 171 -2.65 -8.30 -24.68
N ASP A 172 -2.49 -7.14 -24.04
CA ASP A 172 -1.61 -7.03 -22.89
C ASP A 172 -2.10 -7.92 -21.74
N GLN A 173 -1.13 -8.40 -20.99
CA GLN A 173 -1.37 -8.97 -19.66
C GLN A 173 -1.46 -7.81 -18.68
N VAL A 174 -2.57 -7.74 -17.99
CA VAL A 174 -2.86 -6.73 -16.97
C VAL A 174 -2.69 -7.38 -15.61
N LEU A 175 -1.70 -6.94 -14.85
CA LEU A 175 -1.53 -7.34 -13.46
C LEU A 175 -2.32 -6.40 -12.57
N ILE A 176 -3.15 -6.98 -11.69
CA ILE A 176 -3.93 -6.31 -10.66
C ILE A 176 -3.38 -6.80 -9.32
N GLN A 177 -3.07 -5.88 -8.43
CA GLN A 177 -2.61 -6.18 -7.08
C GLN A 177 -3.61 -5.65 -6.07
N VAL A 178 -3.90 -6.45 -5.05
CA VAL A 178 -4.64 -6.06 -3.83
C VAL A 178 -3.70 -6.26 -2.65
N ILE A 179 -3.63 -5.27 -1.77
CA ILE A 179 -2.87 -5.32 -0.52
C ILE A 179 -3.89 -5.27 0.60
N ASP A 180 -4.08 -6.41 1.25
CA ASP A 180 -5.01 -6.58 2.38
C ASP A 180 -4.42 -7.57 3.38
N PRO A 181 -3.71 -7.09 4.40
CA PRO A 181 -3.13 -7.96 5.42
C PRO A 181 -4.17 -8.76 6.19
N ASP A 182 -5.42 -8.30 6.23
CA ASP A 182 -6.47 -8.94 7.01
C ASP A 182 -7.08 -10.15 6.31
N MET A 183 -6.79 -10.31 5.00
CA MET A 183 -7.16 -11.47 4.18
C MET A 183 -6.07 -12.54 4.10
N ASN A 184 -4.92 -12.37 4.78
CA ASN A 184 -4.03 -13.48 5.10
C ASN A 184 -4.66 -14.31 6.23
N LEU A 185 -5.63 -15.15 5.86
CA LEU A 185 -6.46 -15.90 6.81
C LEU A 185 -5.75 -17.12 7.39
N ASN A 186 -4.77 -17.64 6.67
CA ASN A 186 -3.96 -18.77 7.08
C ASN A 186 -2.46 -18.57 6.75
N PRO A 187 -1.66 -18.05 7.65
CA PRO A 187 -0.24 -17.75 7.42
C PRO A 187 0.66 -18.99 7.25
N GLU A 188 0.11 -20.12 6.85
CA GLU A 188 0.81 -21.36 6.51
C GLU A 188 0.51 -21.82 5.09
N THR A 189 -0.39 -21.12 4.37
CA THR A 189 -0.79 -21.43 2.97
C THR A 189 -1.15 -20.15 2.25
N LEU A 190 -1.04 -20.14 0.93
CA LEU A 190 -1.50 -19.00 0.13
C LEU A 190 -3.02 -18.89 0.20
N ASP A 191 -3.50 -17.69 0.48
CA ASP A 191 -4.90 -17.33 0.46
C ASP A 191 -5.30 -16.70 -0.89
N ASP A 192 -6.60 -16.61 -1.16
CA ASP A 192 -7.17 -16.08 -2.38
C ASP A 192 -8.22 -15.00 -2.08
N VAL A 193 -8.30 -13.97 -2.93
CA VAL A 193 -9.37 -12.96 -2.88
C VAL A 193 -10.03 -12.78 -4.24
N GLN A 194 -11.33 -12.44 -4.27
CA GLN A 194 -12.06 -12.17 -5.50
C GLN A 194 -12.03 -10.69 -5.86
N ILE A 195 -11.77 -10.38 -7.14
CA ILE A 195 -11.79 -9.04 -7.70
C ILE A 195 -12.81 -9.02 -8.86
N ASP A 196 -13.70 -8.02 -8.89
CA ASP A 196 -14.58 -7.75 -10.00
C ASP A 196 -13.90 -6.76 -10.95
N VAL A 197 -13.71 -7.14 -12.22
CA VAL A 197 -13.02 -6.30 -13.21
C VAL A 197 -13.91 -6.04 -14.40
N SER A 198 -14.09 -4.77 -14.77
CA SER A 198 -14.94 -4.33 -15.87
C SER A 198 -14.25 -3.29 -16.76
N SER A 199 -14.84 -2.99 -17.91
CA SER A 199 -14.44 -1.90 -18.80
C SER A 199 -15.62 -1.05 -19.21
N ASP A 200 -15.35 0.13 -19.81
CA ASP A 200 -16.42 0.96 -20.36
C ASP A 200 -17.23 0.23 -21.45
N SER A 201 -16.58 -0.64 -22.23
CA SER A 201 -17.23 -1.46 -23.29
C SER A 201 -17.85 -2.75 -22.79
N ASP A 202 -17.55 -3.17 -21.59
CA ASP A 202 -18.13 -4.34 -20.90
C ASP A 202 -18.32 -4.08 -19.41
N SER A 203 -19.43 -3.46 -19.08
CA SER A 203 -19.79 -3.13 -17.69
C SER A 203 -20.18 -4.35 -16.84
N ALA A 204 -20.48 -5.50 -17.47
CA ALA A 204 -20.73 -6.75 -16.73
C ALA A 204 -19.42 -7.36 -16.23
N GLY A 205 -18.35 -7.20 -17.02
CA GLY A 205 -17.00 -7.59 -16.66
C GLY A 205 -16.80 -9.07 -16.36
N ILE A 206 -15.76 -9.34 -15.60
CA ILE A 206 -15.35 -10.68 -15.15
C ILE A 206 -15.04 -10.67 -13.66
N LYS A 207 -15.18 -11.83 -13.03
CA LYS A 207 -14.69 -12.11 -11.68
C LYS A 207 -13.38 -12.86 -11.79
N VAL A 208 -12.34 -12.37 -11.14
CA VAL A 208 -11.04 -13.01 -11.13
C VAL A 208 -10.61 -13.30 -9.70
N ILE A 209 -9.88 -14.39 -9.54
CA ILE A 209 -9.28 -14.75 -8.25
C ILE A 209 -7.84 -14.23 -8.27
N ALA A 210 -7.47 -13.44 -7.28
CA ALA A 210 -6.12 -13.06 -7.00
C ALA A 210 -5.58 -13.96 -5.89
N THR A 211 -4.39 -14.51 -6.10
CA THR A 211 -3.73 -15.42 -5.17
C THR A 211 -2.62 -14.68 -4.46
N GLU A 212 -2.43 -14.97 -3.21
CA GLU A 212 -1.39 -14.38 -2.38
C GLU A 212 0.01 -14.68 -2.93
N THR A 213 0.91 -13.70 -2.82
CA THR A 213 2.28 -13.81 -3.37
C THR A 213 3.24 -14.61 -2.49
N ASP A 214 2.99 -14.68 -1.20
CA ASP A 214 3.71 -15.47 -0.19
C ASP A 214 2.74 -15.74 0.97
N ASP A 215 2.92 -16.82 1.72
CA ASP A 215 2.01 -17.30 2.77
C ASP A 215 1.81 -16.38 3.99
N GLU A 216 2.55 -15.27 4.07
CA GLU A 216 2.43 -14.25 5.11
C GLU A 216 2.43 -12.82 4.53
N SER A 217 2.11 -12.63 3.25
CA SER A 217 2.31 -11.34 2.59
C SER A 217 1.10 -10.40 2.71
N GLY A 218 -0.12 -10.92 2.71
CA GLY A 218 -1.34 -10.14 2.55
C GLY A 218 -1.38 -9.36 1.22
N ILE A 219 -0.59 -9.79 0.21
CA ILE A 219 -0.50 -9.19 -1.12
C ILE A 219 -0.99 -10.19 -2.14
N PHE A 220 -2.06 -9.87 -2.83
CA PHE A 220 -2.74 -10.74 -3.77
C PHE A 220 -2.58 -10.23 -5.19
N GLU A 221 -2.31 -11.12 -6.14
CA GLU A 221 -2.11 -10.79 -7.55
C GLU A 221 -3.02 -11.61 -8.47
N ALA A 222 -3.63 -10.91 -9.43
CA ALA A 222 -4.37 -11.53 -10.52
C ALA A 222 -3.88 -11.01 -11.87
N THR A 223 -3.85 -11.88 -12.86
CA THR A 223 -3.52 -11.53 -14.24
C THR A 223 -4.71 -11.74 -15.16
N ILE A 224 -5.11 -10.68 -15.88
CA ILE A 224 -6.11 -10.77 -16.94
C ILE A 224 -5.50 -10.42 -18.31
N ILE A 225 -6.21 -10.72 -19.38
CA ILE A 225 -5.81 -10.40 -20.75
C ILE A 225 -6.90 -9.53 -21.39
N LEU A 226 -6.52 -8.40 -21.95
CA LEU A 226 -7.43 -7.56 -22.67
C LEU A 226 -7.72 -8.13 -24.08
N THR A 227 -8.95 -7.96 -24.57
CA THR A 227 -9.37 -8.35 -25.91
C THR A 227 -10.35 -7.33 -26.49
N GLN A 228 -10.22 -7.01 -27.78
CA GLN A 228 -11.14 -6.12 -28.48
C GLN A 228 -12.21 -6.89 -29.27
N SER A 229 -11.93 -8.11 -29.65
CA SER A 229 -12.73 -8.88 -30.60
C SER A 229 -13.64 -9.93 -29.98
N ASP A 230 -13.30 -10.43 -28.79
CA ASP A 230 -14.01 -11.51 -28.13
C ASP A 230 -14.84 -10.98 -26.95
N ASP A 231 -15.92 -11.67 -26.64
CA ASP A 231 -16.68 -11.42 -25.39
C ASP A 231 -15.84 -11.82 -24.18
N SER A 232 -16.05 -11.12 -23.07
CA SER A 232 -15.37 -11.41 -21.82
C SER A 232 -15.68 -12.81 -21.30
N SER A 233 -14.66 -13.55 -20.89
CA SER A 233 -14.81 -14.87 -20.29
C SER A 233 -13.53 -15.33 -19.58
N GLY A 234 -13.68 -16.00 -18.44
CA GLY A 234 -12.54 -16.45 -17.64
C GLY A 234 -11.67 -15.26 -17.19
N ASN A 235 -10.41 -15.26 -17.57
CA ASN A 235 -9.49 -14.15 -17.30
C ASN A 235 -9.32 -13.17 -18.50
N ARG A 236 -10.22 -13.21 -19.49
CA ARG A 236 -10.19 -12.30 -20.64
C ARG A 236 -11.29 -11.26 -20.49
N LEU A 237 -10.89 -9.99 -20.49
CA LEU A 237 -11.78 -8.84 -20.41
C LEU A 237 -11.85 -8.16 -21.78
N ARG A 238 -13.07 -7.98 -22.30
CA ARG A 238 -13.28 -7.14 -23.47
C ARG A 238 -13.10 -5.68 -23.11
N ALA A 239 -12.15 -5.01 -23.78
CA ALA A 239 -11.91 -3.59 -23.62
C ALA A 239 -11.40 -3.00 -24.93
N LEU A 240 -11.98 -1.87 -25.33
CA LEU A 240 -11.64 -1.16 -26.56
C LEU A 240 -10.66 -0.03 -26.31
N ASP A 241 -9.98 0.43 -27.35
CA ASP A 241 -9.14 1.62 -27.26
C ASP A 241 -9.94 2.83 -26.72
N GLY A 242 -9.43 3.45 -25.70
CA GLY A 242 -10.05 4.56 -24.99
C GLY A 242 -10.88 4.15 -23.76
N ASP A 243 -11.10 2.86 -23.54
CA ASP A 243 -11.83 2.39 -22.37
C ASP A 243 -11.02 2.63 -21.08
N THR A 244 -11.74 2.86 -19.99
CA THR A 244 -11.24 2.71 -18.63
C THR A 244 -11.53 1.29 -18.17
N ILE A 245 -10.51 0.58 -17.71
CA ILE A 245 -10.69 -0.65 -16.95
C ILE A 245 -10.76 -0.32 -15.47
N THR A 246 -11.69 -0.97 -14.79
CA THR A 246 -11.95 -0.76 -13.36
C THR A 246 -11.89 -2.09 -12.65
N ALA A 247 -11.05 -2.20 -11.63
CA ALA A 247 -11.03 -3.31 -10.69
C ALA A 247 -11.68 -2.85 -9.38
N ILE A 248 -12.54 -3.69 -8.83
CA ILE A 248 -13.22 -3.47 -7.56
C ILE A 248 -12.95 -4.67 -6.66
N TYR A 249 -12.27 -4.41 -5.58
CA TYR A 249 -12.11 -5.35 -4.48
C TYR A 249 -13.04 -4.92 -3.33
N LYS A 250 -13.71 -5.86 -2.70
CA LYS A 250 -14.61 -5.56 -1.58
C LYS A 250 -13.94 -5.95 -0.26
N ASP A 251 -13.47 -4.94 0.45
CA ASP A 251 -12.91 -5.06 1.78
C ASP A 251 -14.03 -5.17 2.83
N ARG A 252 -14.05 -6.25 3.62
CA ARG A 252 -14.99 -6.53 4.71
C ARG A 252 -14.32 -6.58 6.08
N THR A 253 -13.06 -6.26 6.15
CA THR A 253 -12.23 -6.29 7.36
C THR A 253 -11.85 -4.87 7.80
N LEU A 254 -12.83 -3.97 7.85
CA LEU A 254 -12.60 -2.56 8.11
C LEU A 254 -12.26 -2.26 9.57
N PRO A 255 -11.24 -1.40 9.83
CA PRO A 255 -10.89 -0.99 11.19
C PRO A 255 -11.97 -0.14 11.86
N ALA A 256 -11.93 -0.03 13.18
CA ALA A 256 -12.78 0.92 13.89
C ALA A 256 -12.58 2.36 13.36
N PRO A 257 -13.65 3.21 13.26
CA PRO A 257 -14.95 3.04 13.87
C PRO A 257 -16.01 2.30 13.03
N ASN A 258 -15.63 1.68 11.90
CA ASN A 258 -16.57 0.94 11.09
C ASN A 258 -17.13 -0.27 11.88
N SER A 259 -18.33 -0.70 11.55
CA SER A 259 -18.89 -1.94 12.07
C SER A 259 -18.18 -3.14 11.45
N ILE A 260 -18.14 -4.28 12.15
CA ILE A 260 -17.67 -5.55 11.61
C ILE A 260 -18.52 -6.10 10.45
N ARG A 261 -19.65 -5.45 10.14
CA ARG A 261 -20.57 -5.81 9.04
C ARG A 261 -20.52 -4.81 7.89
N ASP A 262 -19.77 -3.74 8.05
CA ASP A 262 -19.60 -2.77 6.98
C ASP A 262 -18.60 -3.32 5.97
N ASP A 263 -18.80 -2.97 4.71
CA ASP A 263 -17.86 -3.25 3.63
C ASP A 263 -17.47 -1.96 2.90
N LEU A 264 -16.35 -1.99 2.19
CA LEU A 264 -15.85 -0.88 1.39
C LEU A 264 -15.40 -1.39 0.02
N ASP A 265 -15.89 -0.75 -1.05
CA ASP A 265 -15.39 -1.01 -2.39
C ASP A 265 -14.06 -0.27 -2.60
N ILE A 266 -12.98 -1.02 -2.73
CA ILE A 266 -11.65 -0.53 -3.06
C ILE A 266 -11.51 -0.54 -4.59
N ILE A 267 -11.32 0.64 -5.19
CA ILE A 267 -11.42 0.80 -6.65
C ILE A 267 -10.07 1.22 -7.23
N ALA A 268 -9.55 0.40 -8.14
CA ALA A 268 -8.44 0.75 -9.01
C ALA A 268 -8.91 1.01 -10.44
N LYS A 269 -8.22 1.90 -11.15
CA LYS A 269 -8.53 2.24 -12.56
C LYS A 269 -7.28 2.33 -13.40
N SER A 270 -7.37 1.87 -14.64
CA SER A 270 -6.35 2.04 -15.66
C SER A 270 -6.98 2.26 -17.04
N GLN A 271 -6.20 2.62 -18.06
CA GLN A 271 -6.68 2.97 -19.40
C GLN A 271 -6.27 1.91 -20.43
N VAL A 272 -7.01 1.82 -21.53
CA VAL A 272 -6.69 0.95 -22.67
C VAL A 272 -6.43 1.80 -23.91
N GLY A 273 -5.30 1.55 -24.57
CA GLY A 273 -4.95 2.23 -25.84
C GLY A 273 -3.48 2.58 -25.99
N SER A 274 -3.06 2.76 -27.25
CA SER A 274 -1.69 3.14 -27.61
C SER A 274 -1.50 4.65 -27.52
N GLY A 275 -1.19 5.13 -26.40
CA GLY A 275 -0.81 6.52 -26.22
C GLY A 275 -1.68 7.22 -25.23
N SER A 276 -1.03 7.90 -24.35
CA SER A 276 -1.59 8.81 -23.36
C SER A 276 -2.95 8.47 -22.75
N PRO A 277 -3.09 8.55 -21.47
CA PRO A 277 -4.28 8.11 -20.76
C PRO A 277 -5.55 8.68 -21.39
N GLY A 278 -6.40 7.79 -21.89
CA GLY A 278 -7.64 8.07 -22.56
C GLY A 278 -7.47 8.68 -23.97
N ALA A 279 -8.20 8.21 -24.98
CA ALA A 279 -8.39 9.03 -26.19
C ALA A 279 -8.75 10.43 -25.70
N SER A 280 -7.88 11.42 -25.98
CA SER A 280 -7.98 12.74 -25.37
C SER A 280 -9.41 13.27 -25.51
N LYS A 281 -10.17 13.30 -24.43
CA LYS A 281 -11.52 13.90 -24.41
C LYS A 281 -11.44 15.40 -24.63
N ILE A 282 -10.26 15.93 -24.27
CA ILE A 282 -9.88 17.32 -24.51
C ILE A 282 -8.53 17.32 -25.24
N ALA A 283 -8.42 18.01 -26.38
CA ALA A 283 -7.13 18.31 -26.98
C ALA A 283 -6.49 19.51 -26.28
N ILE A 284 -5.18 19.47 -26.07
CA ILE A 284 -4.35 20.64 -25.78
C ILE A 284 -3.56 20.91 -27.05
N ASP A 285 -3.96 21.95 -27.82
CA ASP A 285 -3.35 22.26 -29.10
C ASP A 285 -2.01 22.99 -28.95
N GLU A 286 -1.95 23.94 -28.02
CA GLU A 286 -0.78 24.78 -27.82
C GLU A 286 -0.68 25.26 -26.36
N ILE A 287 0.56 25.36 -25.86
CA ILE A 287 0.91 26.07 -24.63
C ILE A 287 1.98 27.11 -24.96
N TYR A 288 1.78 28.36 -24.57
CA TYR A 288 2.75 29.43 -24.80
C TYR A 288 2.70 30.52 -23.73
N LEU A 289 3.76 31.34 -23.67
CA LEU A 289 3.84 32.51 -22.79
C LEU A 289 3.35 33.77 -23.51
N ALA A 290 2.56 34.58 -22.82
CA ALA A 290 2.05 35.83 -23.36
C ALA A 290 2.21 37.01 -22.36
N ASP A 291 2.26 38.20 -22.87
CA ASP A 291 2.17 39.44 -22.06
C ASP A 291 0.73 39.72 -21.64
N SER A 292 0.53 40.81 -20.88
CA SER A 292 -0.80 41.21 -20.39
C SER A 292 -1.79 41.60 -21.50
N GLN A 293 -1.34 41.68 -22.75
CA GLN A 293 -2.15 41.97 -23.94
C GLN A 293 -2.39 40.72 -24.81
N GLY A 294 -1.94 39.53 -24.34
CA GLY A 294 -2.06 38.27 -25.02
C GLY A 294 -1.02 38.04 -26.13
N LYS A 295 -0.02 38.92 -26.28
CA LYS A 295 1.04 38.74 -27.27
C LYS A 295 2.10 37.78 -26.80
N GLN A 296 2.43 36.77 -27.60
CA GLN A 296 3.42 35.76 -27.28
C GLN A 296 4.80 36.35 -26.96
N ILE A 297 5.42 35.88 -25.87
CA ILE A 297 6.73 36.28 -25.40
C ILE A 297 7.73 35.17 -25.68
N GLN A 298 8.84 35.49 -26.36
CA GLN A 298 9.93 34.54 -26.59
C GLN A 298 11.07 34.62 -25.54
N ASN A 299 11.23 35.79 -24.89
CA ASN A 299 12.34 36.07 -23.96
C ASN A 299 11.77 36.65 -22.63
N PRO A 300 11.18 35.82 -21.78
CA PRO A 300 10.63 36.24 -20.50
C PRO A 300 11.75 36.64 -19.54
N LYS A 301 11.49 37.70 -18.72
CA LYS A 301 12.49 38.25 -17.79
C LYS A 301 12.13 37.96 -16.33
N GLN A 302 13.17 37.90 -15.49
CA GLN A 302 13.01 37.82 -14.03
C GLN A 302 12.13 38.97 -13.52
N ASN A 303 11.24 38.68 -12.55
CA ASN A 303 10.27 39.60 -11.94
C ASN A 303 9.28 40.26 -12.92
N GLN A 304 9.20 39.78 -14.14
CA GLN A 304 8.16 40.15 -15.12
C GLN A 304 6.99 39.18 -14.97
N GLN A 305 5.78 39.72 -14.78
CA GLN A 305 4.56 38.93 -14.84
C GLN A 305 4.23 38.64 -16.31
N PHE A 306 3.91 37.41 -16.61
CA PHE A 306 3.35 36.97 -17.87
C PHE A 306 2.27 35.90 -17.66
N GLN A 307 1.59 35.56 -18.70
CA GLN A 307 0.52 34.57 -18.75
C GLN A 307 1.02 33.32 -19.42
N ILE A 308 0.63 32.17 -18.90
CA ILE A 308 0.76 30.87 -19.54
C ILE A 308 -0.61 30.59 -20.17
N ILE A 309 -0.65 30.54 -21.48
CA ILE A 309 -1.86 30.30 -22.24
C ILE A 309 -1.89 28.84 -22.61
N THR A 310 -3.02 28.18 -22.30
CA THR A 310 -3.32 26.80 -22.72
C THR A 310 -4.56 26.85 -23.62
N HIS A 311 -4.42 26.43 -24.85
CA HIS A 311 -5.53 26.32 -25.77
C HIS A 311 -6.09 24.90 -25.74
N ILE A 312 -7.36 24.74 -25.34
CA ILE A 312 -8.01 23.44 -25.19
C ILE A 312 -9.27 23.33 -26.04
N GLN A 313 -9.57 22.10 -26.49
CA GLN A 313 -10.78 21.80 -27.27
C GLN A 313 -11.45 20.53 -26.71
N ASN A 314 -12.76 20.58 -26.49
CA ASN A 314 -13.55 19.40 -26.18
C ASN A 314 -13.77 18.58 -27.46
N LEU A 315 -13.24 17.36 -27.48
CA LEU A 315 -13.39 16.43 -28.62
C LEU A 315 -14.65 15.56 -28.53
N GLU A 316 -15.32 15.58 -27.38
CA GLU A 316 -16.52 14.81 -27.12
C GLU A 316 -17.77 15.44 -27.75
N SER A 317 -18.78 14.61 -28.00
CA SER A 317 -20.09 15.04 -28.50
C SER A 317 -21.02 15.59 -27.42
N HIS A 318 -20.56 15.68 -26.17
CA HIS A 318 -21.30 16.15 -25.02
C HIS A 318 -20.47 17.13 -24.19
N LYS A 319 -21.11 17.77 -23.21
CA LYS A 319 -20.46 18.69 -22.28
C LYS A 319 -19.45 17.94 -21.42
N GLN A 320 -18.22 18.48 -21.29
CA GLN A 320 -17.12 17.93 -20.50
C GLN A 320 -16.71 18.94 -19.43
N ASP A 321 -16.74 18.53 -18.16
CA ASP A 321 -16.13 19.28 -17.07
C ASP A 321 -14.61 19.02 -17.07
N PHE A 322 -13.82 20.02 -16.68
CA PHE A 322 -12.37 19.92 -16.67
C PHE A 322 -11.72 20.74 -15.56
N THR A 323 -10.51 20.36 -15.19
CA THR A 323 -9.57 21.17 -14.41
C THR A 323 -8.27 21.27 -15.18
N ASN A 324 -7.92 22.48 -15.63
CA ASN A 324 -6.61 22.76 -16.24
C ASN A 324 -5.62 23.13 -15.14
N ILE A 325 -4.54 22.37 -15.00
CA ILE A 325 -3.50 22.53 -13.99
C ILE A 325 -2.21 22.93 -14.67
N ILE A 326 -1.56 23.98 -14.20
CA ILE A 326 -0.22 24.38 -14.61
C ILE A 326 0.75 24.16 -13.45
N GLN A 327 1.72 23.29 -13.67
CA GLN A 327 2.84 23.06 -12.80
C GLN A 327 4.10 23.65 -13.40
N ILE A 328 4.92 24.31 -12.60
CA ILE A 328 6.22 24.85 -13.02
C ILE A 328 7.28 24.32 -12.08
N THR A 329 8.29 23.68 -12.65
CA THR A 329 9.44 23.14 -11.93
C THR A 329 10.71 23.88 -12.32
N ASP A 330 11.64 24.04 -11.38
CA ASP A 330 12.96 24.57 -11.65
C ASP A 330 13.91 23.47 -12.22
N GLN A 331 15.13 23.86 -12.53
CA GLN A 331 16.16 22.95 -13.06
C GLN A 331 16.56 21.81 -12.11
N ASN A 332 16.18 21.86 -10.84
CA ASN A 332 16.42 20.85 -9.82
C ASN A 332 15.21 19.91 -9.64
N GLY A 333 14.12 20.14 -10.40
CA GLY A 333 12.87 19.40 -10.27
C GLY A 333 11.97 19.87 -9.14
N ALA A 334 12.28 20.99 -8.46
CA ALA A 334 11.43 21.56 -7.41
C ALA A 334 10.26 22.32 -8.02
N VAL A 335 9.04 22.06 -7.54
CA VAL A 335 7.83 22.81 -7.94
C VAL A 335 7.91 24.23 -7.37
N VAL A 336 7.96 25.22 -8.26
CA VAL A 336 8.03 26.64 -7.91
C VAL A 336 6.69 27.37 -8.08
N SER A 337 5.76 26.77 -8.84
CA SER A 337 4.39 27.27 -8.99
C SER A 337 3.46 26.12 -9.34
N LEU A 338 2.27 26.14 -8.74
CA LEU A 338 1.16 25.26 -9.07
C LEU A 338 -0.12 26.09 -9.05
N SER A 339 -0.88 26.05 -10.13
CA SER A 339 -2.15 26.78 -10.26
C SER A 339 -3.14 25.98 -11.09
N TRP A 340 -4.44 26.19 -10.88
CA TRP A 340 -5.47 25.49 -11.64
C TRP A 340 -6.71 26.36 -11.88
N ILE A 341 -7.44 26.02 -12.93
CA ILE A 341 -8.73 26.62 -13.30
C ILE A 341 -9.71 25.50 -13.60
N VAL A 342 -10.87 25.55 -12.96
CA VAL A 342 -11.97 24.60 -13.16
C VAL A 342 -12.99 25.22 -14.10
N GLY A 343 -13.52 24.42 -15.02
CA GLY A 343 -14.52 24.87 -15.98
C GLY A 343 -15.24 23.72 -16.65
N ASN A 344 -16.01 24.06 -17.69
CA ASN A 344 -16.63 23.09 -18.57
C ASN A 344 -16.65 23.58 -20.01
N LEU A 345 -16.63 22.66 -20.96
CA LEU A 345 -16.72 22.90 -22.39
C LEU A 345 -17.93 22.19 -22.98
N ASN A 346 -18.70 22.88 -23.80
CA ASN A 346 -19.72 22.21 -24.61
C ASN A 346 -19.07 21.32 -25.69
N ALA A 347 -19.84 20.45 -26.30
CA ALA A 347 -19.39 19.60 -27.40
C ALA A 347 -18.65 20.43 -28.49
N GLY A 348 -17.42 20.04 -28.81
CA GLY A 348 -16.57 20.68 -29.83
C GLY A 348 -16.09 22.10 -29.48
N GLN A 349 -16.35 22.62 -28.30
CA GLN A 349 -15.96 23.98 -27.91
C GLN A 349 -14.46 24.11 -27.69
N ASN A 350 -13.89 25.21 -28.27
CA ASN A 350 -12.52 25.65 -28.00
C ASN A 350 -12.50 26.72 -26.91
N PHE A 351 -11.43 26.73 -26.08
CA PHE A 351 -11.26 27.73 -25.05
C PHE A 351 -9.78 28.00 -24.76
N GLU A 352 -9.45 29.29 -24.57
CA GLU A 352 -8.12 29.70 -24.11
C GLU A 352 -8.13 29.95 -22.62
N ILE A 353 -7.27 29.24 -21.89
CA ILE A 353 -7.09 29.40 -20.44
C ILE A 353 -5.80 30.13 -20.21
N SER A 354 -5.88 31.19 -19.37
CA SER A 354 -4.74 32.02 -19.04
C SER A 354 -4.45 31.95 -17.54
N GLN A 355 -3.23 31.59 -17.17
CA GLN A 355 -2.76 31.55 -15.78
C GLN A 355 -1.50 32.41 -15.62
N SER A 356 -1.49 33.28 -14.62
CA SER A 356 -0.40 34.22 -14.41
C SER A 356 0.77 33.61 -13.63
N TRP A 357 2.01 33.90 -14.06
CA TRP A 357 3.21 33.56 -13.35
C TRP A 357 4.22 34.71 -13.34
N THR A 358 4.98 34.85 -12.24
CA THR A 358 6.07 35.82 -12.09
C THR A 358 7.31 35.12 -11.53
N PRO A 359 8.30 34.77 -12.38
CA PRO A 359 9.51 34.08 -11.95
C PRO A 359 10.37 34.98 -11.04
N LYS A 360 10.82 34.43 -9.92
CA LYS A 360 11.65 35.16 -8.94
C LYS A 360 13.15 35.07 -9.25
N HIS A 361 13.57 34.06 -9.99
CA HIS A 361 14.97 33.80 -10.31
C HIS A 361 15.14 33.59 -11.82
N LYS A 362 16.34 33.91 -12.31
CA LYS A 362 16.78 33.53 -13.65
C LYS A 362 17.07 32.02 -13.69
N GLY A 363 16.93 31.42 -14.85
CA GLY A 363 17.20 30.00 -15.02
C GLY A 363 16.26 29.32 -16.00
N GLN A 364 16.41 28.02 -16.12
CA GLN A 364 15.54 27.16 -16.92
C GLN A 364 14.43 26.60 -16.06
N TYR A 365 13.22 26.61 -16.60
CA TYR A 365 12.02 26.09 -15.95
C TYR A 365 11.28 25.17 -16.91
N THR A 366 10.64 24.16 -16.38
CA THR A 366 9.71 23.29 -17.13
C THR A 366 8.29 23.69 -16.72
N VAL A 367 7.49 24.03 -17.71
CA VAL A 367 6.05 24.32 -17.58
C VAL A 367 5.29 23.12 -18.10
N GLU A 368 4.45 22.54 -17.26
CA GLU A 368 3.62 21.37 -17.57
C GLU A 368 2.15 21.75 -17.44
N ALA A 369 1.37 21.46 -18.48
CA ALA A 369 -0.07 21.65 -18.48
C ALA A 369 -0.78 20.29 -18.47
N PHE A 370 -1.64 20.10 -17.48
CA PHE A 370 -2.50 18.93 -17.34
C PHE A 370 -3.96 19.35 -17.48
N VAL A 371 -4.77 18.48 -18.03
CA VAL A 371 -6.23 18.64 -18.00
C VAL A 371 -6.84 17.37 -17.39
N TRP A 372 -7.38 17.50 -16.19
CA TRP A 372 -8.03 16.44 -15.44
C TRP A 372 -9.54 16.65 -15.40
N LYS A 373 -10.29 15.62 -15.07
CA LYS A 373 -11.74 15.70 -14.87
C LYS A 373 -12.11 16.63 -13.70
N SER A 374 -11.44 16.48 -12.55
CA SER A 374 -11.55 17.36 -11.40
C SER A 374 -10.31 17.22 -10.51
N LEU A 375 -10.22 17.97 -9.40
CA LEU A 375 -9.17 17.79 -8.40
C LEU A 375 -9.42 16.54 -7.52
N ASP A 376 -10.69 16.19 -7.33
CA ASP A 376 -11.09 15.01 -6.56
C ASP A 376 -11.07 13.73 -7.40
N ASP A 377 -11.14 13.88 -8.73
CA ASP A 377 -11.01 12.80 -9.71
C ASP A 377 -9.89 13.19 -10.68
N ALA A 378 -8.68 12.74 -10.38
CA ALA A 378 -7.47 13.02 -11.14
C ALA A 378 -7.41 12.31 -12.51
N SER A 379 -8.55 11.78 -13.01
CA SER A 379 -8.63 11.15 -14.32
C SER A 379 -8.20 12.14 -15.41
N PRO A 380 -7.12 11.88 -16.17
CA PRO A 380 -6.65 12.78 -17.20
C PRO A 380 -7.61 12.81 -18.39
N LEU A 381 -7.92 14.00 -18.88
CA LEU A 381 -8.75 14.23 -20.07
C LEU A 381 -7.92 14.55 -21.31
N ALA A 382 -6.64 14.84 -21.14
CA ALA A 382 -5.72 15.18 -22.22
C ALA A 382 -4.30 14.69 -21.89
N GLN A 383 -3.50 14.46 -22.93
CA GLN A 383 -2.07 14.28 -22.76
C GLN A 383 -1.44 15.56 -22.19
N ALA A 384 -0.62 15.42 -21.17
CA ALA A 384 0.13 16.54 -20.61
C ALA A 384 1.03 17.17 -21.68
N GLN A 385 1.04 18.49 -21.75
CA GLN A 385 1.95 19.27 -22.61
C GLN A 385 3.08 19.84 -21.76
N VAL A 386 4.29 19.76 -22.29
CA VAL A 386 5.50 20.18 -21.58
C VAL A 386 6.24 21.21 -22.42
N GLN A 387 6.59 22.36 -21.82
CA GLN A 387 7.37 23.40 -22.46
C GLN A 387 8.54 23.83 -21.57
N THR A 388 9.73 23.89 -22.11
CA THR A 388 10.89 24.45 -21.42
C THR A 388 10.97 25.96 -21.66
N VAL A 389 11.14 26.74 -20.60
CA VAL A 389 11.20 28.21 -20.61
C VAL A 389 12.50 28.67 -19.95
N THR A 390 13.21 29.59 -20.61
CA THR A 390 14.43 30.20 -20.04
C THR A 390 14.14 31.64 -19.61
N ILE A 391 14.27 31.93 -18.34
CA ILE A 391 14.10 33.26 -17.75
C ILE A 391 15.43 34.00 -17.75
N GLN A 392 15.47 35.19 -18.40
CA GLN A 392 16.65 36.03 -18.56
C GLN A 392 16.83 37.07 -17.43
#